data_0725201b39844497232fdd7122d84f18
#
_entry.id   0725201b39844497232fdd7122d84f18
#
_cell.length_a   1.000
_cell.length_b   1.000
_cell.length_c   1.000
_cell.angle_alpha   90.00
_cell.angle_beta   90.00
_cell.angle_gamma   90.00
#
_symmetry.space_group_name_H-M   'P 1'
#
loop_
_entity.id
_entity.type
_entity.pdbx_description
1 polymer ?
#
loop_
_entity_poly.entity_id
_entity_poly.type
_entity_poly.pdbx_seq_one_letter_code
_entity_poly.pdbx_strand_id
1 'polypeptide(L)'
;MGISTCLDQLEGTVRSESPSERYDYEAHSRLAGPLTEPDRTGYRVRYRSLLSAEPRRIRAVLLMTLAPVLTAVLLVYLVWPTHWVEREGGDEWLVGLDIAMLVAIGLIEFFMVVNVVSIAHATMVAQDPVPVYPEPGTRVAFLTTWVPGKEPIAMVRATLQGAVRLHHAGPLDIWLLDEGDDDRAKALCEELGVRHFTRSGVPEWNRKKGPHKARTKHGNYNAWLAMHGADYDFFASVDTDHVPLPNFLERMMGYFRDPDVAFVVGPQVYGNYDSPVTKAAESQQFLFHALIQRAGNRYRAPMFVGTNNIVRISALRQVGGLYDSITEDMATGFELHRRRNPGTGRFWRSVYTPDVLAVGEGPESWTDFFTQQTRWSRGTYETLFKQYWKALFRVPPGRLLSYSLMLVYYPMTAVNWLLGIVSCVLFLWFGASGTQVSASVWLMLYSDAAALQIGLYLWNRRHNVSPHEPQGSGGLAGMGMSALCAPVYLKSLLSAVLRTRGGFVVTPKGGAASPDRLWTFRIHLFWAAVLIVSLGASVHYGHTHAAMRTWAVLALAIALAPVAVWSLSVRRERAAARRRALVRPAEPAETEAALAATTPAASTTGGN
;
A
#
# COMPACT_ATOMS: atom_id res chain seq x y z
N MET A 1 -15.97 44.30 32.04
CA MET A 1 -15.96 43.70 30.71
C MET A 1 -14.51 43.73 30.27
N GLY A 2 -13.75 42.73 30.19
CA GLY A 2 -13.91 41.32 30.28
C GLY A 2 -12.53 40.73 30.03
N ILE A 3 -11.77 40.35 31.08
CA ILE A 3 -10.54 39.54 30.96
C ILE A 3 -10.91 38.08 30.77
N SER A 4 -12.14 37.69 31.07
CA SER A 4 -12.67 36.32 30.89
C SER A 4 -12.83 35.93 29.41
N THR A 5 -13.13 36.86 28.52
CA THR A 5 -13.38 36.56 27.09
C THR A 5 -12.11 36.31 26.28
N CYS A 6 -10.93 36.66 26.82
CA CYS A 6 -9.65 36.46 26.15
C CYS A 6 -8.99 35.11 26.51
N LEU A 7 -9.35 34.51 27.64
CA LEU A 7 -8.86 33.21 28.07
C LEU A 7 -9.61 32.05 27.36
N ASP A 8 -10.89 32.24 27.02
CA ASP A 8 -11.67 31.25 26.25
C ASP A 8 -11.23 31.17 24.78
N GLN A 9 -10.47 32.12 24.27
CA GLN A 9 -9.87 32.08 22.92
C GLN A 9 -8.47 31.46 22.90
N LEU A 10 -7.83 31.22 24.04
CA LEU A 10 -6.52 30.57 24.16
C LEU A 10 -6.60 29.09 24.54
N GLU A 11 -7.75 28.64 25.03
CA GLU A 11 -8.11 27.23 25.14
C GLU A 11 -8.82 26.71 23.87
N GLY A 12 -8.56 27.29 22.74
CA GLY A 12 -8.76 26.66 21.44
C GLY A 12 -7.95 25.35 21.43
N THR A 13 -8.48 24.34 22.10
CA THR A 13 -8.14 22.96 21.83
C THR A 13 -8.06 22.80 20.32
N VAL A 14 -6.86 22.58 19.81
CA VAL A 14 -6.67 22.01 18.50
C VAL A 14 -7.41 20.66 18.59
N ARG A 15 -8.73 20.67 18.36
CA ARG A 15 -9.47 19.47 18.00
C ARG A 15 -8.72 18.95 16.80
N SER A 16 -8.05 17.83 16.96
CA SER A 16 -7.59 17.07 15.80
C SER A 16 -8.87 16.68 15.07
N GLU A 17 -9.24 17.47 14.07
CA GLU A 17 -10.35 17.14 13.18
C GLU A 17 -10.13 15.71 12.71
N SER A 18 -11.17 14.87 12.79
CA SER A 18 -11.07 13.53 12.23
C SER A 18 -10.73 13.65 10.74
N PRO A 19 -9.99 12.71 10.15
CA PRO A 19 -9.68 12.75 8.72
C PRO A 19 -10.91 12.97 7.83
N SER A 20 -12.08 12.50 8.24
CA SER A 20 -13.36 12.68 7.53
C SER A 20 -13.94 14.10 7.65
N GLU A 21 -13.53 14.91 8.64
CA GLU A 21 -14.00 16.31 8.79
C GLU A 21 -13.18 17.28 7.96
N ARG A 22 -11.92 16.94 7.66
CA ARG A 22 -10.99 17.81 6.93
C ARG A 22 -11.19 17.81 5.42
N TYR A 23 -11.67 16.72 4.86
CA TYR A 23 -11.88 16.54 3.42
C TYR A 23 -13.30 16.05 3.13
N ASP A 24 -13.94 16.65 2.13
CA ASP A 24 -15.21 16.18 1.61
C ASP A 24 -15.01 14.91 0.76
N TYR A 25 -15.30 13.76 1.37
CA TYR A 25 -15.20 12.48 0.68
C TYR A 25 -16.50 12.08 -0.04
N GLU A 26 -17.58 12.87 0.02
CA GLU A 26 -18.87 12.49 -0.55
C GLU A 26 -18.79 12.26 -2.07
N ALA A 27 -18.13 13.15 -2.79
CA ALA A 27 -17.91 13.01 -4.22
C ALA A 27 -17.11 11.74 -4.57
N HIS A 28 -16.12 11.39 -3.74
CA HIS A 28 -15.28 10.20 -3.93
C HIS A 28 -15.94 8.91 -3.47
N SER A 29 -16.97 8.98 -2.64
CA SER A 29 -17.72 7.81 -2.18
C SER A 29 -18.73 7.27 -3.21
N ARG A 30 -18.85 7.94 -4.35
CA ARG A 30 -19.82 7.63 -5.43
C ARG A 30 -19.19 7.57 -6.82
N LEU A 31 -17.89 7.28 -6.91
CA LEU A 31 -17.14 7.22 -8.17
C LEU A 31 -17.69 6.15 -9.14
N ALA A 32 -18.20 5.04 -8.63
CA ALA A 32 -18.85 4.02 -9.43
C ALA A 32 -20.20 4.47 -10.03
N GLY A 33 -20.70 5.65 -9.64
CA GLY A 33 -21.96 6.24 -10.10
C GLY A 33 -23.13 5.99 -9.14
N PRO A 34 -24.37 6.38 -9.52
CA PRO A 34 -25.55 6.24 -8.67
C PRO A 34 -25.93 4.76 -8.47
N LEU A 35 -26.59 4.48 -7.34
CA LEU A 35 -27.25 3.19 -7.14
C LEU A 35 -28.37 3.00 -8.16
N THR A 36 -28.47 1.81 -8.70
CA THR A 36 -29.48 1.43 -9.69
C THR A 36 -30.30 0.24 -9.18
N GLU A 37 -31.52 0.08 -9.72
CA GLU A 37 -32.32 -1.10 -9.42
C GLU A 37 -31.67 -2.35 -10.02
N PRO A 38 -31.62 -3.46 -9.27
CA PRO A 38 -31.12 -4.72 -9.79
C PRO A 38 -32.07 -5.32 -10.81
N ASP A 39 -31.54 -6.11 -11.74
CA ASP A 39 -32.39 -6.88 -12.66
C ASP A 39 -33.30 -7.82 -11.86
N ARG A 40 -34.57 -7.92 -12.26
CA ARG A 40 -35.62 -8.67 -11.53
C ARG A 40 -35.37 -10.17 -11.44
N THR A 41 -34.60 -10.73 -12.39
CA THR A 41 -34.31 -12.17 -12.46
C THR A 41 -32.81 -12.40 -12.60
N GLY A 42 -32.20 -13.11 -11.64
CA GLY A 42 -30.84 -13.65 -11.74
C GLY A 42 -29.74 -12.61 -11.88
N TYR A 43 -29.74 -11.59 -10.98
CA TYR A 43 -28.74 -10.52 -11.00
C TYR A 43 -27.30 -11.04 -11.11
N ARG A 44 -26.52 -10.40 -11.95
CA ARG A 44 -25.07 -10.54 -12.11
C ARG A 44 -24.42 -9.17 -12.15
N VAL A 45 -23.28 -9.03 -11.49
CA VAL A 45 -22.55 -7.75 -11.47
C VAL A 45 -22.24 -7.30 -12.89
N ARG A 46 -22.72 -6.11 -13.25
CA ARG A 46 -22.43 -5.42 -14.52
C ARG A 46 -21.27 -4.48 -14.34
N TYR A 47 -20.52 -4.26 -15.41
CA TYR A 47 -19.33 -3.42 -15.37
C TYR A 47 -19.33 -2.41 -16.52
N ARG A 48 -18.76 -1.23 -16.26
CA ARG A 48 -18.47 -0.19 -17.25
C ARG A 48 -16.98 -0.12 -17.48
N SER A 49 -16.54 -0.22 -18.74
CA SER A 49 -15.13 -0.09 -19.10
C SER A 49 -14.70 1.38 -19.02
N LEU A 50 -13.56 1.64 -18.41
CA LEU A 50 -12.96 2.99 -18.36
C LEU A 50 -12.57 3.48 -19.76
N LEU A 51 -12.00 2.59 -20.58
CA LEU A 51 -11.62 2.93 -21.95
C LEU A 51 -12.81 3.25 -22.87
N SER A 52 -13.99 2.66 -22.60
CA SER A 52 -15.21 2.96 -23.38
C SER A 52 -15.74 4.36 -23.11
N ALA A 53 -15.47 4.91 -21.93
CA ALA A 53 -15.84 6.27 -21.53
C ALA A 53 -14.81 7.32 -21.95
N GLU A 54 -13.64 6.93 -22.51
CA GLU A 54 -12.56 7.84 -22.89
C GLU A 54 -12.89 8.57 -24.20
N PRO A 55 -13.03 9.91 -24.20
CA PRO A 55 -13.34 10.69 -25.41
C PRO A 55 -12.26 10.55 -26.50
N ARG A 56 -11.00 10.38 -26.12
CA ARG A 56 -9.85 10.24 -27.04
C ARG A 56 -9.38 8.79 -27.12
N ARG A 57 -10.32 7.86 -27.21
CA ARG A 57 -10.08 6.40 -27.18
C ARG A 57 -9.01 5.94 -28.15
N ILE A 58 -9.00 6.43 -29.40
CA ILE A 58 -8.01 6.05 -30.40
C ILE A 58 -6.59 6.41 -29.95
N ARG A 59 -6.41 7.64 -29.43
CA ARG A 59 -5.08 8.06 -28.92
C ARG A 59 -4.64 7.23 -27.73
N ALA A 60 -5.56 6.89 -26.83
CA ALA A 60 -5.29 6.02 -25.70
C ALA A 60 -4.85 4.62 -26.16
N VAL A 61 -5.58 4.00 -27.10
CA VAL A 61 -5.23 2.68 -27.66
C VAL A 61 -3.88 2.73 -28.38
N LEU A 62 -3.59 3.78 -29.15
CA LEU A 62 -2.30 3.95 -29.81
C LEU A 62 -1.16 4.01 -28.78
N LEU A 63 -1.31 4.81 -27.72
CA LEU A 63 -0.29 4.89 -26.65
C LEU A 63 -0.07 3.54 -25.96
N MET A 64 -1.16 2.82 -25.63
CA MET A 64 -1.10 1.50 -24.99
C MET A 64 -0.51 0.41 -25.91
N THR A 65 -0.50 0.62 -27.22
CA THR A 65 0.08 -0.31 -28.19
C THR A 65 1.52 0.06 -28.49
N LEU A 66 1.80 1.34 -28.74
CA LEU A 66 3.15 1.81 -29.14
C LEU A 66 4.15 1.68 -28.00
N ALA A 67 3.76 1.95 -26.74
CA ALA A 67 4.69 1.86 -25.62
C ALA A 67 5.26 0.43 -25.45
N PRO A 68 4.44 -0.65 -25.38
CA PRO A 68 4.95 -2.02 -25.36
C PRO A 68 5.77 -2.39 -26.60
N VAL A 69 5.30 -2.00 -27.81
CA VAL A 69 5.96 -2.36 -29.07
C VAL A 69 7.36 -1.75 -29.14
N LEU A 70 7.50 -0.45 -28.86
CA LEU A 70 8.82 0.20 -28.90
C LEU A 70 9.75 -0.30 -27.79
N THR A 71 9.22 -0.60 -26.60
CA THR A 71 10.04 -1.25 -25.56
C THR A 71 10.50 -2.65 -25.98
N ALA A 72 9.66 -3.42 -26.67
CA ALA A 72 10.04 -4.73 -27.21
C ALA A 72 11.06 -4.60 -28.36
N VAL A 73 10.92 -3.58 -29.22
CA VAL A 73 11.91 -3.28 -30.28
C VAL A 73 13.26 -2.93 -29.67
N LEU A 74 13.28 -2.14 -28.60
CA LEU A 74 14.52 -1.83 -27.86
C LEU A 74 15.19 -3.11 -27.34
N LEU A 75 14.42 -4.00 -26.69
CA LEU A 75 14.94 -5.29 -26.23
C LEU A 75 15.56 -6.08 -27.38
N VAL A 76 14.82 -6.28 -28.50
CA VAL A 76 15.30 -7.04 -29.66
C VAL A 76 16.56 -6.41 -30.22
N TYR A 77 16.59 -5.08 -30.35
CA TYR A 77 17.75 -4.35 -30.85
C TYR A 77 18.98 -4.57 -29.96
N LEU A 78 18.84 -4.44 -28.63
CA LEU A 78 19.98 -4.59 -27.71
C LEU A 78 20.55 -6.01 -27.67
N VAL A 79 19.70 -7.04 -27.77
CA VAL A 79 20.13 -8.45 -27.70
C VAL A 79 20.42 -9.05 -29.10
N TRP A 80 20.35 -8.24 -30.17
CA TRP A 80 20.59 -8.75 -31.54
C TRP A 80 22.03 -9.25 -31.69
N PRO A 81 22.27 -10.41 -32.30
CA PRO A 81 23.61 -11.02 -32.34
C PRO A 81 24.72 -10.14 -32.89
N THR A 82 24.44 -9.27 -33.88
CA THR A 82 25.43 -8.34 -34.43
C THR A 82 25.88 -7.25 -33.46
N HIS A 83 25.18 -7.10 -32.33
CA HIS A 83 25.53 -6.14 -31.30
C HIS A 83 26.24 -6.78 -30.10
N TRP A 84 26.52 -8.07 -30.15
CA TRP A 84 27.27 -8.73 -29.08
C TRP A 84 28.72 -8.29 -29.09
N VAL A 85 29.34 -8.24 -27.94
CA VAL A 85 30.77 -7.94 -27.83
C VAL A 85 31.56 -9.15 -28.29
N GLU A 86 32.36 -8.97 -29.37
CA GLU A 86 33.35 -9.95 -29.83
C GLU A 86 34.75 -9.47 -29.40
N ARG A 87 35.42 -10.28 -28.57
CA ARG A 87 36.81 -10.01 -28.17
C ARG A 87 37.74 -10.99 -28.90
N GLU A 88 38.45 -10.52 -29.89
CA GLU A 88 39.53 -11.29 -30.50
C GLU A 88 40.71 -11.40 -29.52
N GLY A 89 41.08 -12.61 -29.13
CA GLY A 89 42.25 -12.87 -28.28
C GLY A 89 42.12 -12.40 -26.81
N GLY A 90 40.87 -12.22 -26.31
CA GLY A 90 40.60 -11.79 -24.93
C GLY A 90 40.72 -12.91 -23.89
N ASP A 91 40.94 -12.54 -22.65
CA ASP A 91 40.90 -13.47 -21.50
C ASP A 91 39.51 -14.14 -21.38
N GLU A 92 39.45 -15.46 -21.32
CA GLU A 92 38.23 -16.25 -21.26
C GLU A 92 37.28 -15.79 -20.12
N TRP A 93 37.82 -15.39 -18.97
CA TRP A 93 37.03 -14.89 -17.87
C TRP A 93 36.29 -13.59 -18.18
N LEU A 94 36.90 -12.68 -18.97
CA LEU A 94 36.27 -11.42 -19.35
C LEU A 94 35.15 -11.64 -20.37
N VAL A 95 35.32 -12.60 -21.31
CA VAL A 95 34.24 -13.06 -22.21
C VAL A 95 33.07 -13.60 -21.37
N GLY A 96 33.34 -14.35 -20.31
CA GLY A 96 32.31 -14.81 -19.36
C GLY A 96 31.54 -13.66 -18.69
N LEU A 97 32.22 -12.57 -18.33
CA LEU A 97 31.57 -11.38 -17.76
C LEU A 97 30.76 -10.59 -18.80
N ASP A 98 31.23 -10.52 -20.05
CA ASP A 98 30.48 -9.91 -21.17
C ASP A 98 29.17 -10.66 -21.43
N ILE A 99 29.20 -12.00 -21.41
CA ILE A 99 28.00 -12.83 -21.55
C ILE A 99 27.06 -12.61 -20.34
N ALA A 100 27.58 -12.58 -19.13
CA ALA A 100 26.79 -12.33 -17.94
C ALA A 100 26.11 -10.95 -18.01
N MET A 101 26.81 -9.94 -18.51
CA MET A 101 26.26 -8.61 -18.70
C MET A 101 25.20 -8.56 -19.79
N LEU A 102 25.42 -9.25 -20.92
CA LEU A 102 24.41 -9.38 -22.00
C LEU A 102 23.12 -10.02 -21.47
N VAL A 103 23.24 -11.10 -20.68
CA VAL A 103 22.10 -11.75 -20.05
C VAL A 103 21.40 -10.80 -19.07
N ALA A 104 22.17 -10.05 -18.27
CA ALA A 104 21.60 -9.08 -17.34
C ALA A 104 20.82 -7.97 -18.06
N ILE A 105 21.37 -7.39 -19.11
CA ILE A 105 20.72 -6.38 -19.98
C ILE A 105 19.44 -6.97 -20.58
N GLY A 106 19.52 -8.16 -21.18
CA GLY A 106 18.38 -8.82 -21.78
C GLY A 106 17.24 -9.08 -20.77
N LEU A 107 17.58 -9.49 -19.55
CA LEU A 107 16.59 -9.70 -18.48
C LEU A 107 15.98 -8.38 -17.99
N ILE A 108 16.77 -7.32 -17.81
CA ILE A 108 16.29 -6.00 -17.42
C ILE A 108 15.26 -5.50 -18.45
N GLU A 109 15.62 -5.52 -19.73
CA GLU A 109 14.74 -5.05 -20.79
C GLU A 109 13.51 -5.95 -20.97
N PHE A 110 13.66 -7.27 -20.83
CA PHE A 110 12.53 -8.19 -20.81
C PHE A 110 11.53 -7.86 -19.68
N PHE A 111 12.01 -7.59 -18.47
CA PHE A 111 11.14 -7.18 -17.36
C PHE A 111 10.52 -5.81 -17.59
N MET A 112 11.23 -4.89 -18.28
CA MET A 112 10.64 -3.62 -18.72
C MET A 112 9.48 -3.86 -19.70
N VAL A 113 9.65 -4.71 -20.70
CA VAL A 113 8.57 -5.09 -21.62
C VAL A 113 7.37 -5.68 -20.85
N VAL A 114 7.62 -6.63 -19.96
CA VAL A 114 6.56 -7.24 -19.12
C VAL A 114 5.83 -6.17 -18.30
N ASN A 115 6.54 -5.23 -17.69
CA ASN A 115 5.93 -4.15 -16.91
C ASN A 115 5.05 -3.24 -17.78
N VAL A 116 5.57 -2.78 -18.92
CA VAL A 116 4.82 -1.88 -19.82
C VAL A 116 3.60 -2.58 -20.43
N VAL A 117 3.75 -3.85 -20.86
CA VAL A 117 2.63 -4.69 -21.32
C VAL A 117 1.60 -4.84 -20.22
N SER A 118 2.02 -5.08 -18.98
CA SER A 118 1.13 -5.26 -17.82
C SER A 118 0.31 -3.99 -17.55
N ILE A 119 0.96 -2.82 -17.54
CA ILE A 119 0.26 -1.53 -17.31
C ILE A 119 -0.66 -1.20 -18.49
N ALA A 120 -0.21 -1.36 -19.73
CA ALA A 120 -1.03 -1.12 -20.92
C ALA A 120 -2.25 -2.06 -20.94
N HIS A 121 -2.05 -3.35 -20.65
CA HIS A 121 -3.13 -4.32 -20.55
C HIS A 121 -4.12 -3.96 -19.43
N ALA A 122 -3.62 -3.67 -18.22
CA ALA A 122 -4.46 -3.26 -17.10
C ALA A 122 -5.32 -2.04 -17.45
N THR A 123 -4.73 -1.05 -18.15
CA THR A 123 -5.42 0.15 -18.62
C THR A 123 -6.54 -0.18 -19.63
N MET A 124 -6.26 -1.08 -20.57
CA MET A 124 -7.27 -1.48 -21.58
C MET A 124 -8.45 -2.23 -21.00
N VAL A 125 -8.24 -3.03 -19.95
CA VAL A 125 -9.28 -3.90 -19.39
C VAL A 125 -9.93 -3.36 -18.12
N ALA A 126 -9.42 -2.25 -17.57
CA ALA A 126 -9.96 -1.64 -16.35
C ALA A 126 -11.44 -1.31 -16.48
N GLN A 127 -12.20 -1.68 -15.45
CA GLN A 127 -13.66 -1.46 -15.44
C GLN A 127 -14.17 -1.27 -14.01
N ASP A 128 -15.22 -0.46 -13.89
CA ASP A 128 -15.94 -0.21 -12.65
C ASP A 128 -17.25 -0.99 -12.60
N PRO A 129 -17.61 -1.56 -11.44
CA PRO A 129 -18.89 -2.21 -11.26
C PRO A 129 -20.02 -1.17 -11.24
N VAL A 130 -21.16 -1.51 -11.80
CA VAL A 130 -22.38 -0.69 -11.71
C VAL A 130 -23.04 -0.97 -10.36
N PRO A 131 -23.12 0.03 -9.45
CA PRO A 131 -23.68 -0.20 -8.14
C PRO A 131 -25.19 -0.39 -8.21
N VAL A 132 -25.71 -1.27 -7.34
CA VAL A 132 -27.15 -1.54 -7.21
C VAL A 132 -27.57 -1.49 -5.76
N TYR A 133 -28.86 -1.25 -5.50
CA TYR A 133 -29.40 -1.29 -4.15
C TYR A 133 -29.17 -2.66 -3.50
N PRO A 134 -28.72 -2.68 -2.22
CA PRO A 134 -28.55 -3.92 -1.48
C PRO A 134 -29.85 -4.68 -1.29
N GLU A 135 -29.75 -5.97 -0.99
CA GLU A 135 -30.90 -6.77 -0.61
C GLU A 135 -31.28 -6.43 0.83
N PRO A 136 -32.55 -6.05 1.09
CA PRO A 136 -32.97 -5.73 2.44
C PRO A 136 -32.99 -6.98 3.33
N GLY A 137 -32.83 -6.78 4.65
CA GLY A 137 -32.94 -7.84 5.63
C GLY A 137 -31.71 -8.76 5.76
N THR A 138 -30.62 -8.51 5.02
CA THR A 138 -29.37 -9.25 5.18
C THR A 138 -28.74 -8.95 6.54
N ARG A 139 -28.20 -10.00 7.21
CA ARG A 139 -27.55 -9.87 8.53
C ARG A 139 -26.06 -9.62 8.37
N VAL A 140 -25.59 -8.49 8.85
CA VAL A 140 -24.19 -8.06 8.71
C VAL A 140 -23.55 -7.87 10.08
N ALA A 141 -22.35 -8.41 10.25
CA ALA A 141 -21.44 -8.03 11.35
C ALA A 141 -20.39 -7.07 10.83
N PHE A 142 -20.21 -5.92 11.45
CA PHE A 142 -19.09 -5.04 11.20
C PHE A 142 -17.98 -5.30 12.22
N LEU A 143 -16.78 -5.61 11.76
CA LEU A 143 -15.66 -6.04 12.59
C LEU A 143 -14.50 -5.07 12.51
N THR A 144 -13.95 -4.69 13.64
CA THR A 144 -12.62 -4.09 13.74
C THR A 144 -11.83 -4.73 14.86
N THR A 145 -10.50 -4.71 14.77
CA THR A 145 -9.63 -5.32 15.79
C THR A 145 -8.95 -4.25 16.63
N TRP A 146 -8.51 -4.62 17.82
CA TRP A 146 -7.66 -3.77 18.65
C TRP A 146 -6.60 -4.57 19.38
N VAL A 147 -5.39 -4.02 19.46
CA VAL A 147 -4.26 -4.58 20.19
C VAL A 147 -3.81 -3.58 21.24
N PRO A 148 -4.13 -3.80 22.54
CA PRO A 148 -3.73 -2.91 23.62
C PRO A 148 -2.23 -2.61 23.62
N GLY A 149 -1.89 -1.34 23.86
CA GLY A 149 -0.50 -0.90 23.92
C GLY A 149 0.20 -0.69 22.58
N LYS A 150 -0.46 -1.05 21.45
CA LYS A 150 0.06 -0.77 20.10
C LYS A 150 -0.75 0.29 19.36
N GLU A 151 -2.02 0.37 19.65
CA GLU A 151 -2.96 1.30 19.02
C GLU A 151 -3.64 2.13 20.09
N PRO A 152 -3.72 3.48 19.96
CA PRO A 152 -4.41 4.33 20.92
C PRO A 152 -5.91 4.02 20.99
N ILE A 153 -6.49 4.00 22.18
CA ILE A 153 -7.93 3.78 22.36
C ILE A 153 -8.79 4.86 21.67
N ALA A 154 -8.28 6.08 21.55
CA ALA A 154 -8.95 7.17 20.83
C ALA A 154 -9.15 6.86 19.33
N MET A 155 -8.20 6.16 18.69
CA MET A 155 -8.32 5.70 17.31
C MET A 155 -9.45 4.67 17.18
N VAL A 156 -9.50 3.68 18.08
CA VAL A 156 -10.58 2.69 18.13
C VAL A 156 -11.93 3.37 18.28
N ARG A 157 -12.02 4.35 19.19
CA ARG A 157 -13.22 5.16 19.40
C ARG A 157 -13.69 5.83 18.11
N ALA A 158 -12.80 6.47 17.38
CA ALA A 158 -13.14 7.15 16.12
C ALA A 158 -13.69 6.15 15.07
N THR A 159 -13.05 4.99 14.93
CA THR A 159 -13.49 3.93 14.02
C THR A 159 -14.86 3.36 14.41
N LEU A 160 -15.08 3.07 15.69
CA LEU A 160 -16.38 2.58 16.19
C LEU A 160 -17.47 3.63 16.06
N GLN A 161 -17.19 4.91 16.33
CA GLN A 161 -18.13 6.01 16.10
C GLN A 161 -18.51 6.16 14.63
N GLY A 162 -17.58 5.91 13.68
CA GLY A 162 -17.88 5.80 12.27
C GLY A 162 -18.78 4.61 11.97
N ALA A 163 -18.49 3.46 12.57
CA ALA A 163 -19.25 2.23 12.35
C ALA A 163 -20.70 2.30 12.86
N VAL A 164 -20.94 2.96 13.98
CA VAL A 164 -22.30 3.16 14.54
C VAL A 164 -23.17 4.01 13.61
N ARG A 165 -22.58 4.81 12.73
CA ARG A 165 -23.29 5.66 11.75
C ARG A 165 -23.54 4.98 10.41
N LEU A 166 -23.19 3.70 10.24
CA LEU A 166 -23.35 2.99 8.98
C LEU A 166 -24.84 2.80 8.61
N HIS A 167 -25.16 3.08 7.35
CA HIS A 167 -26.49 2.85 6.81
C HIS A 167 -26.63 1.40 6.34
N HIS A 168 -27.62 0.68 6.87
CA HIS A 168 -27.94 -0.68 6.46
C HIS A 168 -29.44 -0.96 6.63
N ALA A 169 -30.05 -1.60 5.64
CA ALA A 169 -31.48 -1.93 5.64
C ALA A 169 -31.78 -3.32 6.21
N GLY A 170 -31.00 -3.78 7.18
CA GLY A 170 -31.13 -5.08 7.84
C GLY A 170 -30.48 -5.08 9.22
N PRO A 171 -30.44 -6.21 9.91
CA PRO A 171 -29.72 -6.34 11.19
C PRO A 171 -28.24 -6.08 11.00
N LEU A 172 -27.68 -5.17 11.81
CA LEU A 172 -26.26 -4.80 11.84
C LEU A 172 -25.76 -4.84 13.28
N ASP A 173 -24.79 -5.68 13.54
CA ASP A 173 -24.05 -5.70 14.81
C ASP A 173 -22.61 -5.24 14.58
N ILE A 174 -22.13 -4.36 15.44
CA ILE A 174 -20.77 -3.86 15.41
C ILE A 174 -19.98 -4.57 16.50
N TRP A 175 -18.81 -5.09 16.15
CA TRP A 175 -17.96 -5.88 17.02
C TRP A 175 -16.55 -5.29 17.13
N LEU A 176 -16.07 -5.11 18.33
CA LEU A 176 -14.66 -4.90 18.62
C LEU A 176 -13.99 -6.21 19.01
N LEU A 177 -13.02 -6.67 18.21
CA LEU A 177 -12.24 -7.88 18.46
C LEU A 177 -10.97 -7.50 19.25
N ASP A 178 -11.05 -7.54 20.55
CA ASP A 178 -9.99 -7.15 21.48
C ASP A 178 -9.02 -8.31 21.74
N GLU A 179 -7.77 -8.16 21.33
CA GLU A 179 -6.75 -9.19 21.53
C GLU A 179 -6.23 -9.26 22.97
N GLY A 180 -6.49 -8.23 23.78
CA GLY A 180 -5.96 -8.09 25.14
C GLY A 180 -6.95 -8.34 26.27
N ASP A 181 -8.24 -8.37 25.98
CA ASP A 181 -9.31 -8.40 27.00
C ASP A 181 -9.26 -7.19 27.96
N ASP A 182 -9.05 -6.00 27.40
CA ASP A 182 -8.78 -4.76 28.14
C ASP A 182 -10.10 -4.12 28.63
N ASP A 183 -10.17 -3.73 29.90
CA ASP A 183 -11.37 -3.12 30.50
C ASP A 183 -11.73 -1.77 29.86
N ARG A 184 -10.76 -1.03 29.29
CA ARG A 184 -11.03 0.21 28.53
C ARG A 184 -11.79 -0.08 27.24
N ALA A 185 -11.50 -1.23 26.58
CA ALA A 185 -12.22 -1.66 25.39
C ALA A 185 -13.65 -2.07 25.74
N LYS A 186 -13.86 -2.79 26.86
CA LYS A 186 -15.19 -3.18 27.36
C LYS A 186 -16.03 -1.95 27.66
N ALA A 187 -15.47 -0.99 28.42
CA ALA A 187 -16.14 0.27 28.75
C ALA A 187 -16.51 1.09 27.49
N LEU A 188 -15.61 1.15 26.51
CA LEU A 188 -15.87 1.83 25.24
C LEU A 188 -16.99 1.14 24.45
N CYS A 189 -17.00 -0.19 24.43
CA CYS A 189 -18.06 -0.96 23.76
C CYS A 189 -19.43 -0.74 24.43
N GLU A 190 -19.47 -0.71 25.75
CA GLU A 190 -20.70 -0.41 26.52
C GLU A 190 -21.19 1.01 26.23
N GLU A 191 -20.31 2.01 26.27
CA GLU A 191 -20.62 3.41 25.96
C GLU A 191 -21.23 3.60 24.55
N LEU A 192 -20.73 2.89 23.55
CA LEU A 192 -21.15 3.03 22.15
C LEU A 192 -22.25 2.03 21.73
N GLY A 193 -22.68 1.12 22.60
CA GLY A 193 -23.61 0.05 22.27
C GLY A 193 -23.04 -0.97 21.27
N VAL A 194 -21.72 -1.21 21.31
CA VAL A 194 -20.95 -2.10 20.41
C VAL A 194 -20.66 -3.41 21.14
N ARG A 195 -20.67 -4.53 20.43
CA ARG A 195 -20.36 -5.84 20.98
C ARG A 195 -18.85 -6.01 21.17
N HIS A 196 -18.45 -6.52 22.33
CA HIS A 196 -17.07 -6.87 22.64
C HIS A 196 -16.83 -8.36 22.41
N PHE A 197 -15.71 -8.71 21.78
CA PHE A 197 -15.24 -10.08 21.62
C PHE A 197 -13.77 -10.19 21.99
N THR A 198 -13.43 -11.21 22.75
CA THR A 198 -12.04 -11.57 23.04
C THR A 198 -11.84 -13.07 22.95
N ARG A 199 -10.67 -13.50 22.54
CA ARG A 199 -10.20 -14.89 22.59
C ARG A 199 -9.17 -15.12 23.70
N SER A 200 -8.92 -14.11 24.53
CA SER A 200 -7.99 -14.21 25.64
C SER A 200 -8.36 -15.36 26.56
N GLY A 201 -7.38 -16.11 27.03
CA GLY A 201 -7.60 -17.23 27.93
C GLY A 201 -8.17 -18.52 27.30
N VAL A 202 -8.49 -18.54 25.99
CA VAL A 202 -9.03 -19.75 25.31
C VAL A 202 -7.92 -20.45 24.52
N PRO A 203 -7.39 -21.61 24.99
CA PRO A 203 -6.23 -22.27 24.37
C PRO A 203 -6.47 -22.73 22.93
N GLU A 204 -7.69 -23.17 22.59
CA GLU A 204 -8.05 -23.62 21.24
C GLU A 204 -7.90 -22.50 20.21
N TRP A 205 -8.09 -21.25 20.61
CA TRP A 205 -8.03 -20.06 19.76
C TRP A 205 -6.71 -19.29 19.85
N ASN A 206 -5.76 -19.79 20.65
CA ASN A 206 -4.44 -19.20 20.87
C ASN A 206 -3.31 -20.18 20.56
N ARG A 207 -3.34 -20.80 19.38
CA ARG A 207 -2.38 -21.80 18.93
C ARG A 207 -1.08 -21.15 18.42
N LYS A 208 0.00 -21.94 18.37
CA LYS A 208 1.30 -21.49 17.81
C LYS A 208 1.28 -21.35 16.28
N LYS A 209 0.40 -22.04 15.56
CA LYS A 209 0.28 -22.06 14.09
C LYS A 209 -1.16 -22.38 13.67
N GLY A 210 -1.48 -22.09 12.40
CA GLY A 210 -2.75 -22.42 11.79
C GLY A 210 -3.84 -21.37 11.95
N PRO A 211 -5.11 -21.72 11.67
CA PRO A 211 -6.21 -20.74 11.57
C PRO A 211 -6.41 -19.90 12.82
N HIS A 212 -6.13 -20.43 14.00
CA HIS A 212 -6.28 -19.77 15.30
C HIS A 212 -4.93 -19.38 15.92
N LYS A 213 -3.99 -18.93 15.10
CA LYS A 213 -2.68 -18.50 15.59
C LYS A 213 -2.79 -17.30 16.51
N ALA A 214 -2.13 -17.40 17.67
CA ALA A 214 -2.09 -16.34 18.68
C ALA A 214 -1.42 -15.07 18.13
N ARG A 215 -1.86 -13.91 18.61
CA ARG A 215 -1.31 -12.58 18.29
C ARG A 215 -1.32 -12.27 16.78
N THR A 216 -2.36 -12.70 16.08
CA THR A 216 -2.54 -12.43 14.65
C THR A 216 -3.97 -12.01 14.35
N LYS A 217 -4.12 -11.09 13.38
CA LYS A 217 -5.42 -10.63 12.90
C LYS A 217 -6.29 -11.81 12.43
N HIS A 218 -5.76 -12.66 11.53
CA HIS A 218 -6.51 -13.81 11.03
C HIS A 218 -6.96 -14.77 12.15
N GLY A 219 -6.13 -15.00 13.16
CA GLY A 219 -6.49 -15.85 14.27
C GLY A 219 -7.64 -15.29 15.11
N ASN A 220 -7.69 -13.97 15.30
CA ASN A 220 -8.77 -13.30 16.01
C ASN A 220 -10.08 -13.37 15.22
N TYR A 221 -10.05 -13.03 13.92
CA TYR A 221 -11.21 -13.14 13.04
C TYR A 221 -11.74 -14.57 12.93
N ASN A 222 -10.86 -15.56 12.84
CA ASN A 222 -11.26 -16.97 12.74
C ASN A 222 -11.90 -17.48 14.04
N ALA A 223 -11.45 -17.01 15.19
CA ALA A 223 -12.10 -17.32 16.49
C ALA A 223 -13.51 -16.71 16.53
N TRP A 224 -13.67 -15.45 16.15
CA TRP A 224 -14.97 -14.81 16.03
C TRP A 224 -15.88 -15.54 15.03
N LEU A 225 -15.34 -15.90 13.85
CA LEU A 225 -16.07 -16.62 12.80
C LEU A 225 -16.57 -17.99 13.27
N ALA A 226 -15.78 -18.70 14.08
CA ALA A 226 -16.16 -19.99 14.64
C ALA A 226 -17.31 -19.84 15.66
N MET A 227 -17.29 -18.78 16.47
CA MET A 227 -18.23 -18.59 17.55
C MET A 227 -19.54 -17.91 17.12
N HIS A 228 -19.44 -16.86 16.31
CA HIS A 228 -20.57 -15.98 15.97
C HIS A 228 -20.92 -15.96 14.47
N GLY A 229 -20.03 -16.43 13.61
CA GLY A 229 -20.24 -16.33 12.15
C GLY A 229 -21.45 -17.09 11.62
N ALA A 230 -22.14 -17.95 12.41
CA ALA A 230 -23.38 -18.59 12.01
C ALA A 230 -24.59 -17.65 12.03
N ASP A 231 -24.51 -16.57 12.80
CA ASP A 231 -25.61 -15.65 13.00
C ASP A 231 -25.72 -14.60 11.89
N TYR A 232 -24.73 -14.53 10.98
CA TYR A 232 -24.61 -13.51 9.93
C TYR A 232 -24.46 -14.11 8.54
N ASP A 233 -24.93 -13.36 7.54
CA ASP A 233 -24.75 -13.67 6.12
C ASP A 233 -23.40 -13.15 5.62
N PHE A 234 -23.00 -11.98 6.14
CA PHE A 234 -21.77 -11.27 5.76
C PHE A 234 -21.08 -10.69 7.00
N PHE A 235 -19.76 -10.52 6.88
CA PHE A 235 -19.09 -9.54 7.72
C PHE A 235 -18.44 -8.46 6.87
N ALA A 236 -18.47 -7.23 7.36
CA ALA A 236 -17.73 -6.08 6.86
C ALA A 236 -16.54 -5.81 7.79
N SER A 237 -15.41 -5.39 7.27
CA SER A 237 -14.27 -5.09 8.13
C SER A 237 -13.41 -3.92 7.68
N VAL A 238 -12.91 -3.21 8.69
CA VAL A 238 -11.87 -2.18 8.54
C VAL A 238 -10.79 -2.41 9.59
N ASP A 239 -9.58 -1.93 9.29
CA ASP A 239 -8.51 -1.86 10.31
C ASP A 239 -8.86 -0.79 11.36
N THR A 240 -8.26 -0.90 12.52
CA THR A 240 -8.49 -0.02 13.68
C THR A 240 -8.34 1.47 13.36
N ASP A 241 -7.49 1.79 12.40
CA ASP A 241 -7.16 3.14 11.95
C ASP A 241 -7.99 3.61 10.74
N HIS A 242 -8.99 2.85 10.31
CA HIS A 242 -9.84 3.20 9.18
C HIS A 242 -11.26 3.55 9.66
N VAL A 243 -11.63 4.82 9.52
CA VAL A 243 -12.98 5.29 9.86
C VAL A 243 -13.90 5.09 8.66
N PRO A 244 -14.93 4.23 8.77
CA PRO A 244 -15.87 4.01 7.68
C PRO A 244 -16.80 5.21 7.48
N LEU A 245 -17.17 5.49 6.22
CA LEU A 245 -18.16 6.48 5.86
C LEU A 245 -19.58 5.88 6.00
N PRO A 246 -20.61 6.68 6.25
CA PRO A 246 -21.97 6.19 6.49
C PRO A 246 -22.55 5.29 5.38
N ASN A 247 -22.17 5.53 4.14
CA ASN A 247 -22.63 4.78 2.97
C ASN A 247 -21.79 3.52 2.65
N PHE A 248 -20.85 3.12 3.50
CA PHE A 248 -19.96 1.98 3.27
C PHE A 248 -20.70 0.69 2.91
N LEU A 249 -21.68 0.29 3.74
CA LEU A 249 -22.45 -0.93 3.50
C LEU A 249 -23.38 -0.77 2.29
N GLU A 250 -24.10 0.35 2.20
CA GLU A 250 -25.02 0.62 1.11
C GLU A 250 -24.35 0.51 -0.25
N ARG A 251 -23.12 1.01 -0.39
CA ARG A 251 -22.37 1.02 -1.65
C ARG A 251 -21.76 -0.32 -2.03
N MET A 252 -21.49 -1.19 -1.07
CA MET A 252 -20.78 -2.46 -1.30
C MET A 252 -21.72 -3.67 -1.28
N MET A 253 -22.79 -3.66 -0.47
CA MET A 253 -23.66 -4.82 -0.26
C MET A 253 -24.45 -5.22 -1.51
N GLY A 254 -24.81 -4.28 -2.36
CA GLY A 254 -25.61 -4.55 -3.55
C GLY A 254 -24.98 -5.56 -4.52
N TYR A 255 -23.66 -5.63 -4.59
CA TYR A 255 -22.96 -6.59 -5.44
C TYR A 255 -23.13 -8.06 -5.01
N PHE A 256 -23.49 -8.31 -3.74
CA PHE A 256 -23.74 -9.66 -3.23
C PHE A 256 -25.08 -10.25 -3.65
N ARG A 257 -25.95 -9.49 -4.35
CA ARG A 257 -27.09 -10.06 -5.09
C ARG A 257 -26.65 -11.05 -6.17
N ASP A 258 -25.41 -10.93 -6.68
CA ASP A 258 -24.75 -12.02 -7.42
C ASP A 258 -24.30 -13.10 -6.41
N PRO A 259 -24.93 -14.30 -6.43
CA PRO A 259 -24.65 -15.35 -5.45
C PRO A 259 -23.20 -15.88 -5.52
N ASP A 260 -22.48 -15.63 -6.62
CA ASP A 260 -21.10 -16.07 -6.80
C ASP A 260 -20.08 -15.04 -6.27
N VAL A 261 -20.51 -13.89 -5.74
CA VAL A 261 -19.62 -12.91 -5.12
C VAL A 261 -19.27 -13.37 -3.70
N ALA A 262 -17.99 -13.67 -3.49
CA ALA A 262 -17.44 -14.08 -2.19
C ALA A 262 -17.03 -12.86 -1.34
N PHE A 263 -16.47 -11.84 -1.97
CA PHE A 263 -16.08 -10.62 -1.28
C PHE A 263 -16.11 -9.39 -2.20
N VAL A 264 -16.25 -8.23 -1.57
CA VAL A 264 -16.17 -6.90 -2.19
C VAL A 264 -15.12 -6.10 -1.44
N VAL A 265 -14.30 -5.34 -2.16
CA VAL A 265 -13.24 -4.50 -1.58
C VAL A 265 -13.30 -3.08 -2.15
N GLY A 266 -12.95 -2.10 -1.32
CA GLY A 266 -12.76 -0.71 -1.69
C GLY A 266 -11.30 -0.25 -1.57
N PRO A 267 -10.96 0.97 -2.03
CA PRO A 267 -9.63 1.54 -1.92
C PRO A 267 -9.25 1.87 -0.48
N GLN A 268 -7.94 1.89 -0.21
CA GLN A 268 -7.39 2.51 0.99
C GLN A 268 -6.99 3.95 0.68
N VAL A 269 -7.37 4.87 1.54
CA VAL A 269 -7.06 6.30 1.46
C VAL A 269 -6.53 6.76 2.81
N TYR A 270 -5.46 7.57 2.82
CA TYR A 270 -4.81 8.05 4.03
C TYR A 270 -5.25 9.46 4.39
N GLY A 271 -5.97 9.60 5.50
CA GLY A 271 -6.48 10.89 5.99
C GLY A 271 -5.43 11.78 6.66
N ASN A 272 -4.35 11.19 7.21
CA ASN A 272 -3.22 11.92 7.81
C ASN A 272 -2.27 12.51 6.75
N TYR A 273 -2.82 13.28 5.81
CA TYR A 273 -2.15 13.75 4.59
C TYR A 273 -1.24 14.97 4.79
N ASP A 274 -0.63 15.12 5.96
CA ASP A 274 0.28 16.24 6.29
C ASP A 274 1.74 15.90 6.05
N SER A 275 2.14 14.68 6.38
CA SER A 275 3.51 14.19 6.19
C SER A 275 3.88 14.06 4.71
N PRO A 276 5.07 14.52 4.27
CA PRO A 276 5.58 14.26 2.93
C PRO A 276 5.70 12.78 2.60
N VAL A 277 6.01 11.94 3.60
CA VAL A 277 6.11 10.49 3.45
C VAL A 277 4.73 9.90 3.18
N THR A 278 3.71 10.30 3.95
CA THR A 278 2.32 9.86 3.75
C THR A 278 1.81 10.24 2.37
N LYS A 279 2.04 11.51 1.93
CA LYS A 279 1.65 11.98 0.59
C LYS A 279 2.25 11.14 -0.53
N ALA A 280 3.54 10.85 -0.43
CA ALA A 280 4.24 10.08 -1.44
C ALA A 280 3.84 8.58 -1.39
N ALA A 281 3.62 8.03 -0.20
CA ALA A 281 3.12 6.67 0.00
C ALA A 281 1.70 6.48 -0.55
N GLU A 282 0.80 7.46 -0.32
CA GLU A 282 -0.55 7.48 -0.89
C GLU A 282 -0.49 7.48 -2.43
N SER A 283 0.28 8.39 -3.01
CA SER A 283 0.45 8.48 -4.47
C SER A 283 1.01 7.19 -5.08
N GLN A 284 1.91 6.50 -4.36
CA GLN A 284 2.46 5.22 -4.79
C GLN A 284 1.42 4.10 -4.78
N GLN A 285 0.74 3.91 -3.64
CA GLN A 285 -0.20 2.78 -3.49
C GLN A 285 -1.48 2.97 -4.30
N PHE A 286 -1.88 4.21 -4.57
CA PHE A 286 -3.14 4.49 -5.25
C PHE A 286 -3.19 3.91 -6.67
N LEU A 287 -2.05 3.73 -7.34
CA LEU A 287 -1.97 3.04 -8.62
C LEU A 287 -2.50 1.59 -8.54
N PHE A 288 -2.20 0.88 -7.45
CA PHE A 288 -2.72 -0.46 -7.22
C PHE A 288 -4.26 -0.43 -7.11
N HIS A 289 -4.80 0.46 -6.30
CA HIS A 289 -6.25 0.57 -6.13
C HIS A 289 -6.95 1.06 -7.40
N ALA A 290 -6.47 2.11 -8.00
CA ALA A 290 -7.15 2.80 -9.08
C ALA A 290 -6.98 2.14 -10.46
N LEU A 291 -5.97 1.30 -10.66
CA LEU A 291 -5.73 0.63 -11.94
C LEU A 291 -5.76 -0.89 -11.82
N ILE A 292 -4.90 -1.48 -10.98
CA ILE A 292 -4.72 -2.94 -10.95
C ILE A 292 -5.97 -3.64 -10.42
N GLN A 293 -6.56 -3.13 -9.35
CA GLN A 293 -7.81 -3.68 -8.82
C GLN A 293 -8.99 -3.55 -9.81
N ARG A 294 -9.08 -2.41 -10.51
CA ARG A 294 -10.08 -2.22 -11.58
C ARG A 294 -9.88 -3.17 -12.75
N ALA A 295 -8.62 -3.45 -13.13
CA ALA A 295 -8.30 -4.47 -14.13
C ALA A 295 -8.70 -5.87 -13.65
N GLY A 296 -8.55 -6.16 -12.36
CA GLY A 296 -8.99 -7.38 -11.70
C GLY A 296 -10.50 -7.65 -11.88
N ASN A 297 -11.32 -6.61 -11.94
CA ASN A 297 -12.76 -6.72 -12.20
C ASN A 297 -13.08 -7.41 -13.55
N ARG A 298 -12.24 -7.20 -14.58
CA ARG A 298 -12.38 -7.89 -15.89
C ARG A 298 -12.37 -9.40 -15.74
N TYR A 299 -11.52 -9.88 -14.84
CA TYR A 299 -11.34 -11.30 -14.56
C TYR A 299 -12.18 -11.79 -13.38
N ARG A 300 -12.97 -10.87 -12.76
CA ARG A 300 -13.79 -11.15 -11.58
C ARG A 300 -12.95 -11.70 -10.43
N ALA A 301 -11.75 -11.18 -10.32
CA ALA A 301 -10.73 -11.57 -9.36
C ALA A 301 -9.86 -10.38 -8.88
N PRO A 302 -10.45 -9.20 -8.54
CA PRO A 302 -9.69 -8.25 -7.74
C PRO A 302 -9.19 -8.92 -6.47
N MET A 303 -8.02 -8.47 -6.01
CA MET A 303 -7.36 -9.03 -4.83
C MET A 303 -8.13 -8.69 -3.55
N PHE A 304 -8.22 -9.63 -2.64
CA PHE A 304 -8.71 -9.37 -1.30
C PHE A 304 -7.70 -8.50 -0.54
N VAL A 305 -8.19 -7.44 0.07
CA VAL A 305 -7.41 -6.49 0.88
C VAL A 305 -7.89 -6.59 2.31
N GLY A 306 -6.98 -6.55 3.27
CA GLY A 306 -7.24 -6.81 4.68
C GLY A 306 -8.13 -5.78 5.40
N THR A 307 -8.47 -4.67 4.73
CA THR A 307 -9.36 -3.61 5.25
C THR A 307 -10.30 -3.15 4.15
N ASN A 308 -11.34 -2.37 4.50
CA ASN A 308 -12.32 -1.82 3.57
C ASN A 308 -12.97 -2.91 2.70
N ASN A 309 -13.43 -3.96 3.35
CA ASN A 309 -13.98 -5.13 2.67
C ASN A 309 -15.28 -5.62 3.30
N ILE A 310 -16.04 -6.37 2.49
CA ILE A 310 -17.17 -7.18 2.95
C ILE A 310 -16.99 -8.59 2.41
N VAL A 311 -17.22 -9.59 3.24
CA VAL A 311 -17.01 -11.00 2.91
C VAL A 311 -18.28 -11.81 3.17
N ARG A 312 -18.67 -12.67 2.22
CA ARG A 312 -19.72 -13.67 2.39
C ARG A 312 -19.22 -14.79 3.31
N ILE A 313 -19.85 -14.97 4.45
CA ILE A 313 -19.42 -15.92 5.49
C ILE A 313 -19.41 -17.36 4.98
N SER A 314 -20.41 -17.78 4.17
CA SER A 314 -20.46 -19.12 3.60
C SER A 314 -19.27 -19.43 2.69
N ALA A 315 -18.79 -18.45 1.91
CA ALA A 315 -17.61 -18.60 1.07
C ALA A 315 -16.34 -18.74 1.92
N LEU A 316 -16.19 -17.90 2.95
CA LEU A 316 -15.03 -17.93 3.83
C LEU A 316 -14.95 -19.23 4.65
N ARG A 317 -16.08 -19.74 5.15
CA ARG A 317 -16.14 -21.03 5.85
C ARG A 317 -15.71 -22.20 4.96
N GLN A 318 -16.02 -22.14 3.65
CA GLN A 318 -15.60 -23.19 2.69
C GLN A 318 -14.08 -23.33 2.58
N VAL A 319 -13.33 -22.25 2.81
CA VAL A 319 -11.86 -22.26 2.78
C VAL A 319 -11.23 -22.38 4.18
N GLY A 320 -12.05 -22.50 5.23
CA GLY A 320 -11.59 -22.67 6.60
C GLY A 320 -11.24 -21.38 7.34
N GLY A 321 -11.75 -20.24 6.88
CA GLY A 321 -11.48 -18.93 7.45
C GLY A 321 -10.35 -18.16 6.73
N LEU A 322 -9.84 -17.13 7.38
CA LEU A 322 -8.67 -16.36 6.91
C LEU A 322 -7.40 -17.21 7.00
N TYR A 323 -6.52 -17.08 6.01
CA TYR A 323 -5.34 -17.94 5.85
C TYR A 323 -4.19 -17.54 6.78
N ASP A 324 -3.43 -18.52 7.32
CA ASP A 324 -2.21 -18.26 8.12
C ASP A 324 -1.05 -17.84 7.20
N SER A 325 -0.98 -16.56 6.88
CA SER A 325 0.07 -15.91 6.08
C SER A 325 0.42 -14.53 6.64
N ILE A 326 1.56 -13.97 6.22
CA ILE A 326 1.93 -12.58 6.52
C ILE A 326 0.97 -11.60 5.84
N THR A 327 0.50 -11.95 4.64
CA THR A 327 -0.58 -11.28 3.90
C THR A 327 -1.75 -12.25 3.83
N GLU A 328 -2.47 -12.37 4.96
CA GLU A 328 -3.60 -13.29 5.13
C GLU A 328 -4.73 -13.01 4.13
N ASP A 329 -4.88 -11.74 3.77
CA ASP A 329 -5.85 -11.24 2.82
C ASP A 329 -5.60 -11.77 1.41
N MET A 330 -4.44 -11.48 0.83
CA MET A 330 -4.07 -11.97 -0.51
C MET A 330 -4.18 -13.50 -0.58
N ALA A 331 -3.67 -14.20 0.43
CA ALA A 331 -3.70 -15.65 0.48
C ALA A 331 -5.13 -16.20 0.55
N THR A 332 -6.00 -15.59 1.36
CA THR A 332 -7.41 -15.98 1.49
C THR A 332 -8.18 -15.72 0.18
N GLY A 333 -7.99 -14.55 -0.43
CA GLY A 333 -8.62 -14.21 -1.72
C GLY A 333 -8.25 -15.20 -2.82
N PHE A 334 -6.99 -15.62 -2.85
CA PHE A 334 -6.50 -16.62 -3.79
C PHE A 334 -7.15 -17.99 -3.59
N GLU A 335 -7.29 -18.44 -2.33
CA GLU A 335 -7.97 -19.71 -2.00
C GLU A 335 -9.46 -19.65 -2.34
N LEU A 336 -10.16 -18.54 -2.09
CA LEU A 336 -11.55 -18.33 -2.49
C LEU A 336 -11.72 -18.44 -4.00
N HIS A 337 -10.86 -17.81 -4.79
CA HIS A 337 -10.94 -17.83 -6.25
C HIS A 337 -10.65 -19.21 -6.89
N ARG A 338 -10.05 -20.12 -6.15
CA ARG A 338 -9.84 -21.53 -6.55
C ARG A 338 -11.07 -22.41 -6.31
N ARG A 339 -12.02 -21.96 -5.49
CA ARG A 339 -13.18 -22.74 -5.09
C ARG A 339 -14.40 -22.36 -5.91
N ARG A 340 -15.34 -23.29 -5.97
CA ARG A 340 -16.64 -23.09 -6.58
C ARG A 340 -17.69 -22.88 -5.50
N ASN A 341 -18.66 -22.02 -5.79
CA ASN A 341 -19.86 -21.87 -4.99
C ASN A 341 -20.68 -23.17 -5.06
N PRO A 342 -20.93 -23.86 -3.94
CA PRO A 342 -21.67 -25.11 -3.93
C PRO A 342 -23.10 -24.97 -4.50
N GLY A 343 -23.74 -23.79 -4.30
CA GLY A 343 -25.11 -23.54 -4.76
C GLY A 343 -25.26 -23.34 -6.26
N THR A 344 -24.20 -22.87 -6.95
CA THR A 344 -24.26 -22.54 -8.38
C THR A 344 -23.31 -23.36 -9.26
N GLY A 345 -22.35 -24.06 -8.66
CA GLY A 345 -21.27 -24.78 -9.36
C GLY A 345 -20.23 -23.86 -10.02
N ARG A 346 -20.39 -22.53 -9.96
CA ARG A 346 -19.48 -21.56 -10.56
C ARG A 346 -18.36 -21.18 -9.58
N PHE A 347 -17.21 -20.73 -10.12
CA PHE A 347 -16.13 -20.22 -9.28
C PHE A 347 -16.57 -18.98 -8.51
N TRP A 348 -16.19 -18.89 -7.25
CA TRP A 348 -16.30 -17.67 -6.46
C TRP A 348 -15.64 -16.49 -7.16
N ARG A 349 -16.21 -15.33 -7.02
CA ARG A 349 -15.80 -14.06 -7.65
C ARG A 349 -15.59 -13.00 -6.60
N SER A 350 -14.90 -11.95 -6.98
CA SER A 350 -14.83 -10.74 -6.17
C SER A 350 -15.15 -9.51 -7.01
N VAL A 351 -15.40 -8.41 -6.32
CA VAL A 351 -15.67 -7.10 -6.89
C VAL A 351 -14.80 -6.07 -6.22
N TYR A 352 -14.23 -5.18 -7.00
CA TYR A 352 -13.58 -3.97 -6.51
C TYR A 352 -14.43 -2.75 -6.90
N THR A 353 -14.83 -1.94 -5.91
CA THR A 353 -15.44 -0.63 -6.16
C THR A 353 -14.40 0.47 -6.05
N PRO A 354 -14.39 1.49 -6.95
CA PRO A 354 -13.51 2.65 -6.81
C PRO A 354 -13.99 3.62 -5.74
N ASP A 355 -15.16 3.42 -5.16
CA ASP A 355 -15.76 4.29 -4.16
C ASP A 355 -14.90 4.33 -2.90
N VAL A 356 -14.52 5.51 -2.45
CA VAL A 356 -13.80 5.72 -1.20
C VAL A 356 -14.80 5.66 -0.06
N LEU A 357 -14.76 4.60 0.72
CA LEU A 357 -15.78 4.28 1.72
C LEU A 357 -15.24 4.21 3.15
N ALA A 358 -13.92 4.31 3.32
CA ALA A 358 -13.27 4.48 4.61
C ALA A 358 -11.97 5.24 4.44
N VAL A 359 -11.57 5.95 5.49
CA VAL A 359 -10.35 6.79 5.51
C VAL A 359 -9.49 6.36 6.69
N GLY A 360 -8.24 6.04 6.41
CA GLY A 360 -7.30 5.48 7.38
C GLY A 360 -6.04 6.31 7.58
N GLU A 361 -5.07 5.75 8.28
CA GLU A 361 -3.77 6.37 8.52
C GLU A 361 -2.69 5.72 7.66
N GLY A 362 -1.89 6.54 6.98
CA GLY A 362 -0.68 6.15 6.27
C GLY A 362 0.57 6.26 7.13
N PRO A 363 1.71 5.70 6.66
CA PRO A 363 2.98 5.81 7.36
C PRO A 363 3.47 7.26 7.36
N GLU A 364 3.85 7.79 8.52
CA GLU A 364 4.32 9.17 8.68
C GLU A 364 5.84 9.30 8.61
N SER A 365 6.56 8.19 8.84
CA SER A 365 8.03 8.13 8.82
C SER A 365 8.55 7.16 7.75
N TRP A 366 9.82 7.34 7.35
CA TRP A 366 10.52 6.40 6.47
C TRP A 366 10.65 5.02 7.10
N THR A 367 10.85 4.95 8.42
CA THR A 367 10.94 3.69 9.17
C THR A 367 9.65 2.90 9.05
N ASP A 368 8.51 3.55 9.24
CA ASP A 368 7.19 2.92 9.16
C ASP A 368 6.85 2.53 7.72
N PHE A 369 7.16 3.41 6.77
CA PHE A 369 6.96 3.14 5.35
C PHE A 369 7.77 1.93 4.87
N PHE A 370 9.08 1.86 5.15
CA PHE A 370 9.92 0.72 4.75
C PHE A 370 9.52 -0.57 5.47
N THR A 371 9.04 -0.48 6.71
CA THR A 371 8.51 -1.63 7.45
C THR A 371 7.25 -2.17 6.78
N GLN A 372 6.32 -1.31 6.38
CA GLN A 372 5.11 -1.65 5.64
C GLN A 372 5.45 -2.30 4.29
N GLN A 373 6.34 -1.68 3.49
CA GLN A 373 6.77 -2.20 2.19
C GLN A 373 7.50 -3.55 2.30
N THR A 374 8.32 -3.73 3.34
CA THR A 374 8.98 -5.01 3.64
C THR A 374 7.96 -6.10 3.93
N ARG A 375 6.90 -5.80 4.69
CA ARG A 375 5.83 -6.74 5.03
C ARG A 375 5.04 -7.14 3.78
N TRP A 376 4.62 -6.18 2.95
CA TRP A 376 3.85 -6.45 1.74
C TRP A 376 4.64 -7.24 0.71
N SER A 377 5.87 -6.83 0.41
CA SER A 377 6.72 -7.55 -0.54
C SER A 377 7.01 -8.97 -0.07
N ARG A 378 7.34 -9.17 1.20
CA ARG A 378 7.61 -10.51 1.76
C ARG A 378 6.38 -11.42 1.69
N GLY A 379 5.20 -10.92 2.05
CA GLY A 379 3.95 -11.69 1.95
C GLY A 379 3.63 -12.08 0.51
N THR A 380 3.88 -11.18 -0.44
CA THR A 380 3.74 -11.47 -1.87
C THR A 380 4.69 -12.58 -2.33
N TYR A 381 5.97 -12.54 -1.92
CA TYR A 381 6.93 -13.62 -2.24
C TYR A 381 6.51 -14.96 -1.63
N GLU A 382 6.01 -14.96 -0.40
CA GLU A 382 5.51 -16.20 0.22
C GLU A 382 4.30 -16.76 -0.53
N THR A 383 3.37 -15.93 -0.96
CA THR A 383 2.22 -16.33 -1.77
C THR A 383 2.66 -16.87 -3.13
N LEU A 384 3.61 -16.19 -3.79
CA LEU A 384 4.19 -16.63 -5.05
C LEU A 384 4.83 -18.04 -4.92
N PHE A 385 5.68 -18.25 -3.90
CA PHE A 385 6.42 -19.49 -3.74
C PHE A 385 5.56 -20.65 -3.22
N LYS A 386 4.54 -20.39 -2.39
CA LYS A 386 3.77 -21.45 -1.73
C LYS A 386 2.45 -21.78 -2.42
N GLN A 387 1.77 -20.79 -3.03
CA GLN A 387 0.38 -20.93 -3.48
C GLN A 387 0.22 -20.82 -5.00
N TYR A 388 0.92 -19.85 -5.63
CA TYR A 388 0.73 -19.55 -7.05
C TYR A 388 0.94 -20.75 -7.96
N TRP A 389 2.03 -21.52 -7.78
CA TRP A 389 2.33 -22.70 -8.58
C TRP A 389 1.29 -23.83 -8.43
N LYS A 390 0.67 -23.94 -7.26
CA LYS A 390 -0.40 -24.92 -7.00
C LYS A 390 -1.69 -24.58 -7.73
N ALA A 391 -1.83 -23.34 -8.18
CA ALA A 391 -3.02 -22.82 -8.84
C ALA A 391 -2.95 -22.85 -10.37
N LEU A 392 -1.75 -23.02 -10.96
CA LEU A 392 -1.51 -22.91 -12.39
C LEU A 392 -2.54 -23.65 -13.26
N PHE A 393 -2.98 -24.84 -12.81
CA PHE A 393 -3.96 -25.67 -13.52
C PHE A 393 -5.33 -25.73 -12.84
N ARG A 394 -5.56 -24.96 -11.79
CA ARG A 394 -6.79 -25.02 -10.97
C ARG A 394 -7.61 -23.73 -11.01
N VAL A 395 -7.05 -22.66 -11.57
CA VAL A 395 -7.66 -21.35 -11.68
C VAL A 395 -7.83 -21.00 -13.16
N PRO A 396 -8.94 -20.39 -13.57
CA PRO A 396 -9.12 -19.95 -14.96
C PRO A 396 -7.97 -19.04 -15.43
N PRO A 397 -7.50 -19.16 -16.70
CA PRO A 397 -6.34 -18.42 -17.20
C PRO A 397 -6.40 -16.91 -16.98
N GLY A 398 -7.55 -16.27 -17.17
CA GLY A 398 -7.72 -14.84 -16.96
C GLY A 398 -7.51 -14.42 -15.49
N ARG A 399 -7.91 -15.26 -14.53
CA ARG A 399 -7.64 -15.01 -13.11
C ARG A 399 -6.17 -15.20 -12.77
N LEU A 400 -5.55 -16.22 -13.36
CA LEU A 400 -4.13 -16.44 -13.20
C LEU A 400 -3.34 -15.23 -13.73
N LEU A 401 -3.73 -14.69 -14.89
CA LEU A 401 -3.15 -13.45 -15.42
C LEU A 401 -3.32 -12.28 -14.43
N SER A 402 -4.52 -12.08 -13.88
CA SER A 402 -4.77 -11.03 -12.88
C SER A 402 -3.82 -11.16 -11.68
N TYR A 403 -3.67 -12.36 -11.12
CA TYR A 403 -2.74 -12.59 -10.03
C TYR A 403 -1.28 -12.44 -10.44
N SER A 404 -0.90 -12.83 -11.66
CA SER A 404 0.46 -12.63 -12.18
C SER A 404 0.83 -11.15 -12.20
N LEU A 405 -0.07 -10.29 -12.69
CA LEU A 405 0.14 -8.83 -12.73
C LEU A 405 0.39 -8.24 -11.34
N MET A 406 -0.28 -8.78 -10.31
CA MET A 406 -0.12 -8.32 -8.92
C MET A 406 1.17 -8.87 -8.27
N LEU A 407 1.44 -10.17 -8.45
CA LEU A 407 2.54 -10.86 -7.76
C LEU A 407 3.91 -10.54 -8.35
N VAL A 408 3.98 -10.17 -9.64
CA VAL A 408 5.24 -9.96 -10.36
C VAL A 408 5.89 -8.61 -10.05
N TYR A 409 5.14 -7.61 -9.59
CA TYR A 409 5.65 -6.25 -9.35
C TYR A 409 6.88 -6.21 -8.41
N TYR A 410 6.78 -6.80 -7.23
CA TYR A 410 7.89 -6.78 -6.25
C TYR A 410 9.12 -7.57 -6.71
N PRO A 411 9.00 -8.83 -7.21
CA PRO A 411 10.16 -9.57 -7.69
C PRO A 411 10.83 -8.92 -8.89
N MET A 412 10.08 -8.40 -9.86
CA MET A 412 10.66 -7.68 -11.00
C MET A 412 11.46 -6.46 -10.57
N THR A 413 10.89 -5.63 -9.70
CA THR A 413 11.58 -4.44 -9.19
C THR A 413 12.85 -4.81 -8.42
N ALA A 414 12.80 -5.86 -7.59
CA ALA A 414 13.95 -6.35 -6.84
C ALA A 414 15.06 -6.89 -7.75
N VAL A 415 14.70 -7.72 -8.73
CA VAL A 415 15.66 -8.33 -9.66
C VAL A 415 16.26 -7.28 -10.60
N ASN A 416 15.45 -6.35 -11.12
CA ASN A 416 15.95 -5.26 -11.95
C ASN A 416 16.96 -4.38 -11.21
N TRP A 417 16.69 -4.06 -9.92
CA TRP A 417 17.66 -3.33 -9.11
C TRP A 417 18.97 -4.09 -8.99
N LEU A 418 18.91 -5.39 -8.66
CA LEU A 418 20.11 -6.22 -8.54
C LEU A 418 20.90 -6.29 -9.85
N LEU A 419 20.24 -6.62 -10.95
CA LEU A 419 20.87 -6.73 -12.27
C LEU A 419 21.46 -5.41 -12.74
N GLY A 420 20.77 -4.29 -12.51
CA GLY A 420 21.27 -2.95 -12.81
C GLY A 420 22.54 -2.61 -12.05
N ILE A 421 22.60 -2.89 -10.74
CA ILE A 421 23.82 -2.69 -9.95
C ILE A 421 24.93 -3.63 -10.39
N VAL A 422 24.63 -4.91 -10.62
CA VAL A 422 25.62 -5.89 -11.08
C VAL A 422 26.20 -5.45 -12.42
N SER A 423 25.39 -5.03 -13.38
CA SER A 423 25.85 -4.51 -14.68
C SER A 423 26.78 -3.29 -14.50
N CYS A 424 26.41 -2.35 -13.62
CA CYS A 424 27.28 -1.21 -13.31
C CYS A 424 28.61 -1.67 -12.72
N VAL A 425 28.62 -2.59 -11.77
CA VAL A 425 29.85 -3.11 -11.13
C VAL A 425 30.71 -3.83 -12.16
N LEU A 426 30.15 -4.74 -12.95
CA LEU A 426 30.91 -5.48 -13.98
C LEU A 426 31.59 -4.55 -14.98
N PHE A 427 30.91 -3.51 -15.42
CA PHE A 427 31.53 -2.53 -16.32
C PHE A 427 32.57 -1.67 -15.59
N LEU A 428 32.23 -1.06 -14.45
CA LEU A 428 33.07 -0.06 -13.79
C LEU A 428 34.39 -0.64 -13.23
N TRP A 429 34.39 -1.91 -12.84
CA TRP A 429 35.58 -2.60 -12.34
C TRP A 429 36.37 -3.31 -13.42
N PHE A 430 35.69 -3.99 -14.35
CA PHE A 430 36.33 -4.94 -15.28
C PHE A 430 36.23 -4.52 -16.73
N GLY A 431 35.49 -3.44 -17.06
CA GLY A 431 35.26 -3.03 -18.44
C GLY A 431 34.40 -4.04 -19.23
N ALA A 432 33.65 -4.90 -18.53
CA ALA A 432 32.75 -5.84 -19.17
C ALA A 432 31.65 -5.08 -19.94
N SER A 433 31.32 -5.50 -21.14
CA SER A 433 30.30 -4.86 -21.98
C SER A 433 29.48 -5.94 -22.69
N GLY A 434 28.17 -6.02 -22.37
CA GLY A 434 27.30 -7.02 -23.00
C GLY A 434 26.95 -6.71 -24.44
N THR A 435 26.99 -5.42 -24.86
CA THR A 435 26.57 -4.97 -26.19
C THR A 435 27.51 -3.90 -26.73
N GLN A 436 27.71 -3.89 -28.05
CA GLN A 436 28.53 -2.90 -28.82
C GLN A 436 27.65 -1.79 -29.40
N VAL A 437 26.63 -1.35 -28.71
CA VAL A 437 25.77 -0.27 -29.19
C VAL A 437 26.37 1.07 -28.77
N SER A 438 26.40 2.05 -29.70
CA SER A 438 26.87 3.39 -29.36
C SER A 438 26.01 4.04 -28.29
N ALA A 439 26.65 4.78 -27.37
CA ALA A 439 25.96 5.43 -26.27
C ALA A 439 24.83 6.37 -26.75
N SER A 440 25.02 7.06 -27.86
CA SER A 440 24.02 7.98 -28.43
C SER A 440 22.78 7.25 -28.94
N VAL A 441 22.95 6.16 -29.68
CA VAL A 441 21.82 5.35 -30.19
C VAL A 441 21.07 4.70 -29.01
N TRP A 442 21.80 4.16 -28.06
CA TRP A 442 21.20 3.54 -26.89
C TRP A 442 20.39 4.53 -26.05
N LEU A 443 20.94 5.72 -25.75
CA LEU A 443 20.24 6.78 -25.02
C LEU A 443 19.01 7.29 -25.78
N MET A 444 19.09 7.43 -27.09
CA MET A 444 17.97 7.84 -27.94
C MET A 444 16.82 6.83 -27.86
N LEU A 445 17.07 5.56 -28.11
CA LEU A 445 16.04 4.50 -28.06
C LEU A 445 15.44 4.35 -26.68
N TYR A 446 16.29 4.44 -25.65
CA TYR A 446 15.82 4.37 -24.26
C TYR A 446 14.96 5.58 -23.89
N SER A 447 15.36 6.79 -24.34
CA SER A 447 14.58 8.02 -24.07
C SER A 447 13.20 7.96 -24.73
N ASP A 448 13.10 7.43 -25.93
CA ASP A 448 11.84 7.26 -26.65
C ASP A 448 10.93 6.25 -25.94
N ALA A 449 11.47 5.11 -25.54
CA ALA A 449 10.72 4.11 -24.76
C ALA A 449 10.27 4.68 -23.41
N ALA A 450 11.15 5.38 -22.70
CA ALA A 450 10.85 6.02 -21.44
C ALA A 450 9.78 7.11 -21.58
N ALA A 451 9.85 7.95 -22.62
CA ALA A 451 8.85 8.99 -22.88
C ALA A 451 7.44 8.40 -23.09
N LEU A 452 7.32 7.28 -23.79
CA LEU A 452 6.04 6.59 -23.97
C LEU A 452 5.54 5.94 -22.68
N GLN A 453 6.43 5.35 -21.89
CA GLN A 453 6.07 4.80 -20.59
C GLN A 453 5.59 5.89 -19.62
N ILE A 454 6.30 7.03 -19.58
CA ILE A 454 5.87 8.20 -18.81
C ILE A 454 4.53 8.72 -19.34
N GLY A 455 4.36 8.80 -20.67
CA GLY A 455 3.11 9.18 -21.30
C GLY A 455 1.95 8.27 -20.91
N LEU A 456 2.16 6.95 -20.89
CA LEU A 456 1.19 5.96 -20.44
C LEU A 456 0.86 6.14 -18.96
N TYR A 457 1.86 6.38 -18.12
CA TYR A 457 1.68 6.65 -16.71
C TYR A 457 0.86 7.93 -16.48
N LEU A 458 1.24 9.04 -17.10
CA LEU A 458 0.52 10.33 -16.99
C LEU A 458 -0.91 10.23 -17.51
N TRP A 459 -1.13 9.44 -18.59
CA TRP A 459 -2.48 9.19 -19.06
C TRP A 459 -3.33 8.48 -17.98
N ASN A 460 -2.77 7.46 -17.34
CA ASN A 460 -3.42 6.73 -16.26
C ASN A 460 -3.72 7.60 -15.05
N ARG A 461 -2.93 8.66 -14.79
CA ARG A 461 -3.16 9.58 -13.67
C ARG A 461 -4.51 10.31 -13.73
N ARG A 462 -5.18 10.37 -14.87
CA ARG A 462 -6.55 10.89 -14.97
C ARG A 462 -7.56 10.11 -14.14
N HIS A 463 -7.33 8.82 -13.98
CA HIS A 463 -8.19 7.89 -13.27
C HIS A 463 -7.64 7.50 -11.89
N ASN A 464 -6.40 7.90 -11.59
CA ASN A 464 -5.62 7.40 -10.47
C ASN A 464 -5.19 8.50 -9.48
N VAL A 465 -5.93 9.59 -9.43
CA VAL A 465 -5.68 10.67 -8.47
C VAL A 465 -6.41 10.33 -7.18
N SER A 466 -5.68 10.30 -6.05
CA SER A 466 -6.26 10.12 -4.73
C SER A 466 -7.14 11.35 -4.38
N PRO A 467 -8.12 11.21 -3.49
CA PRO A 467 -8.96 12.33 -3.05
C PRO A 467 -8.19 13.56 -2.57
N HIS A 468 -6.97 13.36 -2.08
CA HIS A 468 -6.12 14.41 -1.51
C HIS A 468 -5.18 15.07 -2.51
N GLU A 469 -4.99 14.48 -3.68
CA GLU A 469 -4.11 15.03 -4.70
C GLU A 469 -4.85 16.04 -5.58
N PRO A 470 -4.20 17.16 -5.97
CA PRO A 470 -4.81 18.08 -6.93
C PRO A 470 -5.11 17.39 -8.26
N GLN A 471 -6.22 17.76 -8.88
CA GLN A 471 -6.53 17.30 -10.23
C GLN A 471 -5.41 17.68 -11.19
N GLY A 472 -4.97 16.74 -12.02
CA GLY A 472 -3.83 16.93 -12.93
C GLY A 472 -2.46 16.69 -12.27
N SER A 473 -2.41 16.25 -11.01
CA SER A 473 -1.15 15.81 -10.38
C SER A 473 -0.47 14.74 -11.20
N GLY A 474 0.82 14.95 -11.54
CA GLY A 474 1.64 13.97 -12.29
C GLY A 474 2.01 12.73 -11.49
N GLY A 475 1.79 12.72 -10.15
CA GLY A 475 2.16 11.58 -9.29
C GLY A 475 3.64 11.24 -9.25
N LEU A 476 4.53 12.20 -9.56
CA LEU A 476 5.98 12.00 -9.57
C LEU A 476 6.51 11.52 -8.22
N ALA A 477 5.89 11.96 -7.11
CA ALA A 477 6.24 11.50 -5.77
C ALA A 477 6.01 9.99 -5.62
N GLY A 478 4.89 9.47 -6.13
CA GLY A 478 4.58 8.04 -6.11
C GLY A 478 5.54 7.21 -7.00
N MET A 479 5.90 7.72 -8.18
CA MET A 479 6.92 7.10 -9.04
C MET A 479 8.27 7.05 -8.32
N GLY A 480 8.69 8.16 -7.73
CA GLY A 480 9.91 8.24 -6.94
C GLY A 480 9.91 7.23 -5.80
N MET A 481 8.85 7.18 -5.00
CA MET A 481 8.71 6.20 -3.91
C MET A 481 8.81 4.76 -4.39
N SER A 482 8.24 4.42 -5.56
CA SER A 482 8.37 3.08 -6.14
C SER A 482 9.82 2.74 -6.47
N ALA A 483 10.57 3.67 -7.05
CA ALA A 483 11.99 3.48 -7.35
C ALA A 483 12.84 3.34 -6.07
N LEU A 484 12.57 4.18 -5.05
CA LEU A 484 13.27 4.14 -3.77
C LEU A 484 13.05 2.84 -2.98
N CYS A 485 11.95 2.12 -3.25
CA CYS A 485 11.67 0.84 -2.60
C CYS A 485 12.44 -0.35 -3.17
N ALA A 486 13.06 -0.23 -4.34
CA ALA A 486 13.74 -1.34 -5.00
C ALA A 486 14.78 -2.05 -4.11
N PRO A 487 15.69 -1.34 -3.38
CA PRO A 487 16.61 -1.97 -2.43
C PRO A 487 15.90 -2.73 -1.29
N VAL A 488 14.75 -2.21 -0.84
CA VAL A 488 13.95 -2.83 0.23
C VAL A 488 13.29 -4.13 -0.27
N TYR A 489 12.77 -4.12 -1.48
CA TYR A 489 12.18 -5.30 -2.13
C TYR A 489 13.21 -6.40 -2.37
N LEU A 490 14.43 -6.03 -2.78
CA LEU A 490 15.54 -6.99 -2.92
C LEU A 490 15.90 -7.64 -1.59
N LYS A 491 16.04 -6.86 -0.51
CA LYS A 491 16.26 -7.42 0.84
C LYS A 491 15.15 -8.39 1.23
N SER A 492 13.88 -8.03 0.96
CA SER A 492 12.72 -8.87 1.26
C SER A 492 12.76 -10.18 0.46
N LEU A 493 13.15 -10.12 -0.83
CA LEU A 493 13.31 -11.28 -1.71
C LEU A 493 14.38 -12.23 -1.16
N LEU A 494 15.57 -11.71 -0.88
CA LEU A 494 16.66 -12.51 -0.30
C LEU A 494 16.24 -13.15 1.03
N SER A 495 15.57 -12.39 1.88
CA SER A 495 15.04 -12.90 3.16
C SER A 495 13.99 -14.02 2.96
N ALA A 496 13.16 -13.94 1.92
CA ALA A 496 12.17 -14.97 1.59
C ALA A 496 12.82 -16.24 1.03
N VAL A 497 13.80 -16.10 0.13
CA VAL A 497 14.56 -17.22 -0.48
C VAL A 497 15.38 -17.94 0.60
N LEU A 498 16.08 -17.20 1.45
CA LEU A 498 16.90 -17.75 2.55
C LEU A 498 16.05 -18.23 3.74
N ARG A 499 14.72 -18.11 3.66
CA ARG A 499 13.77 -18.51 4.70
C ARG A 499 14.10 -17.94 6.09
N THR A 500 14.68 -16.74 6.14
CA THR A 500 14.98 -16.10 7.42
C THR A 500 13.67 -15.76 8.15
N ARG A 501 13.66 -15.97 9.47
CA ARG A 501 12.48 -15.65 10.29
C ARG A 501 12.31 -14.12 10.34
N GLY A 502 11.27 -13.59 9.69
CA GLY A 502 10.81 -12.21 9.85
C GLY A 502 9.65 -12.18 10.83
N GLY A 503 9.76 -11.41 11.90
CA GLY A 503 8.64 -11.15 12.79
C GLY A 503 7.59 -10.26 12.11
N PHE A 504 6.31 -10.46 12.44
CA PHE A 504 5.27 -9.50 12.10
C PHE A 504 5.46 -8.26 12.98
N VAL A 505 5.79 -7.13 12.35
CA VAL A 505 5.92 -5.84 13.04
C VAL A 505 4.70 -5.00 12.68
N VAL A 506 3.91 -4.62 13.69
CA VAL A 506 2.80 -3.67 13.52
C VAL A 506 3.41 -2.29 13.36
N THR A 507 3.01 -1.57 12.32
CA THR A 507 3.39 -0.16 12.13
C THR A 507 2.72 0.68 13.21
N PRO A 508 3.44 1.50 13.99
CA PRO A 508 2.84 2.42 14.96
C PRO A 508 1.88 3.39 14.26
N LYS A 509 0.82 3.77 14.96
CA LYS A 509 -0.27 4.63 14.46
C LYS A 509 -0.68 5.64 15.53
N GLY A 510 -1.56 6.59 15.18
CA GLY A 510 -2.08 7.58 16.12
C GLY A 510 -1.06 8.64 16.51
N GLY A 511 -0.29 9.14 15.55
CA GLY A 511 0.72 10.18 15.79
C GLY A 511 2.00 9.70 16.52
N ALA A 512 2.13 8.38 16.76
CA ALA A 512 3.31 7.76 17.38
C ALA A 512 4.30 7.24 16.32
N ALA A 513 4.60 8.06 15.30
CA ALA A 513 5.52 7.69 14.23
C ALA A 513 6.88 7.23 14.76
N SER A 514 7.41 6.15 14.20
CA SER A 514 8.75 5.66 14.55
C SER A 514 9.80 6.71 14.17
N PRO A 515 10.76 7.02 15.05
CA PRO A 515 11.78 8.03 14.74
C PRO A 515 12.69 7.55 13.60
N ASP A 516 12.87 8.39 12.61
CA ASP A 516 13.84 8.15 11.55
C ASP A 516 15.26 8.44 12.05
N ARG A 517 16.16 7.51 11.75
CA ARG A 517 17.60 7.59 12.07
C ARG A 517 18.42 7.24 10.84
N LEU A 518 19.68 7.56 10.81
CA LEU A 518 20.58 7.16 9.72
C LEU A 518 20.54 5.64 9.48
N TRP A 519 20.35 4.84 10.52
CA TRP A 519 20.20 3.39 10.44
C TRP A 519 18.93 2.92 9.71
N THR A 520 17.90 3.74 9.64
CA THR A 520 16.70 3.49 8.81
C THR A 520 17.09 3.25 7.35
N PHE A 521 18.09 3.99 6.88
CA PHE A 521 18.55 3.99 5.49
C PHE A 521 19.74 3.06 5.22
N ARG A 522 20.14 2.16 6.15
CA ARG A 522 21.33 1.32 6.04
C ARG A 522 21.45 0.52 4.73
N ILE A 523 20.32 0.08 4.16
CA ILE A 523 20.30 -0.66 2.90
C ILE A 523 20.61 0.27 1.73
N HIS A 524 20.05 1.44 1.73
CA HIS A 524 20.28 2.49 0.74
C HIS A 524 21.73 2.97 0.80
N LEU A 525 22.25 3.20 2.00
CA LEU A 525 23.65 3.60 2.23
C LEU A 525 24.64 2.50 1.82
N PHE A 526 24.31 1.22 2.01
CA PHE A 526 25.10 0.11 1.51
C PHE A 526 25.23 0.15 -0.01
N TRP A 527 24.13 0.28 -0.75
CA TRP A 527 24.16 0.37 -2.22
C TRP A 527 24.82 1.65 -2.71
N ALA A 528 24.64 2.76 -2.03
CA ALA A 528 25.36 4.00 -2.33
C ALA A 528 26.87 3.83 -2.18
N ALA A 529 27.34 3.17 -1.12
CA ALA A 529 28.77 2.89 -0.92
C ALA A 529 29.32 1.99 -2.04
N VAL A 530 28.61 0.93 -2.43
CA VAL A 530 28.98 0.05 -3.54
C VAL A 530 29.17 0.86 -4.83
N LEU A 531 28.23 1.74 -5.14
CA LEU A 531 28.25 2.55 -6.36
C LEU A 531 29.35 3.62 -6.34
N ILE A 532 29.58 4.29 -5.20
CA ILE A 532 30.66 5.28 -5.04
C ILE A 532 32.01 4.62 -5.24
N VAL A 533 32.24 3.46 -4.59
CA VAL A 533 33.50 2.71 -4.75
C VAL A 533 33.68 2.25 -6.21
N SER A 534 32.61 1.78 -6.86
CA SER A 534 32.65 1.35 -8.25
C SER A 534 32.92 2.51 -9.22
N LEU A 535 32.33 3.69 -8.98
CA LEU A 535 32.63 4.90 -9.76
C LEU A 535 34.09 5.32 -9.59
N GLY A 536 34.65 5.23 -8.38
CA GLY A 536 36.06 5.45 -8.11
C GLY A 536 36.96 4.46 -8.87
N ALA A 537 36.62 3.17 -8.84
CA ALA A 537 37.32 2.12 -9.60
C ALA A 537 37.30 2.41 -11.12
N SER A 538 36.17 2.86 -11.65
CA SER A 538 36.04 3.24 -13.07
C SER A 538 37.01 4.36 -13.48
N VAL A 539 37.31 5.31 -12.59
CA VAL A 539 38.31 6.35 -12.85
C VAL A 539 39.71 5.76 -12.83
N HIS A 540 40.00 4.90 -11.86
CA HIS A 540 41.29 4.27 -11.68
C HIS A 540 41.66 3.34 -12.84
N TYR A 541 40.71 2.52 -13.32
CA TYR A 541 40.93 1.56 -14.41
C TYR A 541 40.67 2.14 -15.82
N GLY A 542 40.23 3.39 -15.95
CA GLY A 542 39.98 4.04 -17.23
C GLY A 542 38.70 3.60 -17.94
N HIS A 543 37.76 2.95 -17.27
CA HIS A 543 36.49 2.53 -17.84
C HIS A 543 35.49 3.70 -17.91
N THR A 544 35.47 4.42 -19.03
CA THR A 544 34.85 5.76 -19.16
C THR A 544 33.57 5.82 -19.98
N HIS A 545 32.95 4.67 -20.32
CA HIS A 545 31.72 4.68 -21.13
C HIS A 545 30.59 5.49 -20.47
N ALA A 546 30.14 6.54 -21.17
CA ALA A 546 29.24 7.56 -20.60
C ALA A 546 27.89 6.99 -20.14
N ALA A 547 27.29 6.08 -20.92
CA ALA A 547 25.99 5.50 -20.54
C ALA A 547 26.06 4.73 -19.22
N MET A 548 27.09 3.89 -19.03
CA MET A 548 27.24 3.09 -17.80
C MET A 548 27.51 3.95 -16.57
N ARG A 549 28.32 5.02 -16.72
CA ARG A 549 28.51 6.00 -15.64
C ARG A 549 27.22 6.75 -15.32
N THR A 550 26.44 7.12 -16.34
CA THR A 550 25.13 7.77 -16.14
C THR A 550 24.19 6.87 -15.34
N TRP A 551 24.11 5.58 -15.69
CA TRP A 551 23.29 4.63 -14.92
C TRP A 551 23.75 4.45 -13.48
N ALA A 552 25.06 4.36 -13.24
CA ALA A 552 25.60 4.27 -11.90
C ALA A 552 25.28 5.52 -11.07
N VAL A 553 25.37 6.72 -11.69
CA VAL A 553 24.98 7.98 -11.03
C VAL A 553 23.47 8.05 -10.75
N LEU A 554 22.63 7.60 -11.67
CA LEU A 554 21.18 7.51 -11.45
C LEU A 554 20.84 6.52 -10.33
N ALA A 555 21.46 5.34 -10.31
CA ALA A 555 21.29 4.37 -9.23
C ALA A 555 21.78 4.93 -7.88
N LEU A 556 22.89 5.65 -7.88
CA LEU A 556 23.40 6.35 -6.68
C LEU A 556 22.42 7.44 -6.20
N ALA A 557 21.85 8.21 -7.14
CA ALA A 557 20.83 9.21 -6.81
C ALA A 557 19.59 8.56 -6.18
N ILE A 558 19.10 7.45 -6.72
CA ILE A 558 18.00 6.66 -6.14
C ILE A 558 18.36 6.17 -4.73
N ALA A 559 19.57 5.64 -4.54
CA ALA A 559 20.02 5.16 -3.24
C ALA A 559 20.16 6.29 -2.19
N LEU A 560 20.58 7.49 -2.59
CA LEU A 560 20.76 8.61 -1.66
C LEU A 560 19.51 9.48 -1.45
N ALA A 561 18.54 9.44 -2.37
CA ALA A 561 17.37 10.30 -2.34
C ALA A 561 16.58 10.24 -1.01
N PRO A 562 16.27 9.07 -0.40
CA PRO A 562 15.53 9.04 0.86
C PRO A 562 16.31 9.69 2.00
N VAL A 563 17.64 9.53 2.03
CA VAL A 563 18.52 10.16 3.01
C VAL A 563 18.53 11.69 2.82
N ALA A 564 18.60 12.15 1.57
CA ALA A 564 18.60 13.58 1.25
C ALA A 564 17.25 14.22 1.64
N VAL A 565 16.12 13.60 1.27
CA VAL A 565 14.79 14.10 1.62
C VAL A 565 14.60 14.16 3.13
N TRP A 566 14.96 13.10 3.85
CA TRP A 566 14.92 13.08 5.32
C TRP A 566 15.81 14.16 5.94
N SER A 567 17.05 14.32 5.48
CA SER A 567 17.96 15.33 6.01
C SER A 567 17.44 16.77 5.78
N LEU A 568 16.77 17.01 4.65
CA LEU A 568 16.15 18.30 4.34
C LEU A 568 14.92 18.57 5.22
N SER A 569 14.08 17.54 5.49
CA SER A 569 12.92 17.69 6.38
C SER A 569 13.36 18.02 7.80
N VAL A 570 14.34 17.28 8.35
CA VAL A 570 14.90 17.56 9.70
C VAL A 570 15.50 18.97 9.79
N ARG A 571 16.20 19.46 8.75
CA ARG A 571 16.71 20.83 8.72
C ARG A 571 15.60 21.86 8.73
N ARG A 572 14.53 21.66 7.96
CA ARG A 572 13.35 22.54 7.91
C ARG A 572 12.64 22.61 9.26
N GLU A 573 12.42 21.47 9.89
CA GLU A 573 11.80 21.40 11.23
C GLU A 573 12.62 22.13 12.29
N ARG A 574 13.94 21.91 12.32
CA ARG A 574 14.85 22.62 13.22
C ARG A 574 14.85 24.14 12.97
N ALA A 575 14.81 24.57 11.72
CA ALA A 575 14.74 25.98 11.36
C ALA A 575 13.38 26.59 11.79
N ALA A 576 12.28 25.88 11.60
CA ALA A 576 10.95 26.32 12.05
C ALA A 576 10.87 26.40 13.58
N ALA A 577 11.42 25.40 14.30
CA ALA A 577 11.48 25.42 15.76
C ALA A 577 12.30 26.60 16.29
N ARG A 578 13.46 26.91 15.67
CA ARG A 578 14.26 28.09 16.01
C ARG A 578 13.49 29.39 15.78
N ARG A 579 12.77 29.53 14.67
CA ARG A 579 11.94 30.71 14.40
C ARG A 579 10.82 30.87 15.43
N ARG A 580 10.14 29.78 15.82
CA ARG A 580 9.10 29.82 16.87
C ARG A 580 9.69 30.21 18.22
N ALA A 581 10.87 29.74 18.57
CA ALA A 581 11.56 30.12 19.82
C ALA A 581 11.96 31.62 19.86
N LEU A 582 12.31 32.19 18.70
CA LEU A 582 12.63 33.61 18.59
C LEU A 582 11.40 34.53 18.62
N VAL A 583 10.22 34.03 18.28
CA VAL A 583 8.94 34.80 18.26
C VAL A 583 8.19 34.65 19.59
N ARG A 584 8.53 33.68 20.47
CA ARG A 584 7.97 33.65 21.83
C ARG A 584 8.52 34.90 22.59
N PRO A 585 7.65 35.83 23.06
CA PRO A 585 8.09 36.87 23.99
C PRO A 585 8.70 36.19 25.22
N ALA A 586 9.81 36.70 25.72
CA ALA A 586 10.33 36.30 27.01
C ALA A 586 9.19 36.49 28.04
N GLU A 587 8.73 35.40 28.65
CA GLU A 587 7.86 35.52 29.82
C GLU A 587 8.60 36.39 30.83
N PRO A 588 8.00 37.47 31.36
CA PRO A 588 8.65 38.29 32.35
C PRO A 588 8.89 37.42 33.59
N ALA A 589 10.15 37.32 33.97
CA ALA A 589 10.59 36.63 35.20
C ALA A 589 10.19 37.46 36.46
N GLU A 590 8.96 37.90 36.53
CA GLU A 590 8.38 38.68 37.61
C GLU A 590 7.06 38.08 38.04
N THR A 591 7.05 36.98 38.74
CA THR A 591 5.88 36.66 39.59
C THR A 591 6.23 35.76 40.78
N GLU A 592 7.44 35.19 40.88
CA GLU A 592 7.80 34.44 42.09
C GLU A 592 8.39 35.30 43.22
N ALA A 593 8.96 36.46 42.92
CA ALA A 593 9.48 37.37 43.93
C ALA A 593 8.39 38.25 44.63
N ALA A 594 7.23 38.44 44.00
CA ALA A 594 6.14 39.21 44.57
C ALA A 594 5.23 38.40 45.53
N LEU A 595 5.21 37.07 45.44
CA LEU A 595 4.40 36.23 46.34
C LEU A 595 5.12 35.89 47.64
N ALA A 596 6.44 36.09 47.74
CA ALA A 596 7.22 35.85 48.95
C ALA A 596 7.25 37.07 49.92
N ALA A 597 6.76 38.25 49.50
CA ALA A 597 6.85 39.49 50.25
C ALA A 597 5.56 39.87 50.99
N THR A 598 4.50 39.07 50.93
CA THR A 598 3.20 39.36 51.59
C THR A 598 2.75 38.24 52.54
N THR A 599 3.62 37.90 53.49
CA THR A 599 3.16 37.12 54.68
C THR A 599 3.22 38.09 55.88
N PRO A 600 2.11 38.54 56.48
CA PRO A 600 2.16 39.36 57.70
C PRO A 600 2.55 38.49 58.90
N ALA A 601 3.54 38.99 59.67
CA ALA A 601 3.96 38.40 60.91
C ALA A 601 2.78 38.35 61.90
N ALA A 602 2.43 37.14 62.36
CA ALA A 602 1.49 36.95 63.45
C ALA A 602 2.13 37.42 64.78
N SER A 603 1.62 38.47 65.37
CA SER A 603 1.97 38.94 66.69
C SER A 603 1.41 37.96 67.74
N THR A 604 2.29 37.35 68.52
CA THR A 604 1.98 36.70 69.79
C THR A 604 1.76 37.80 70.86
N THR A 605 0.56 37.92 71.38
CA THR A 605 0.34 38.48 72.69
C THR A 605 -0.34 37.43 73.55
N GLY A 606 0.34 37.09 74.63
CA GLY A 606 -0.16 36.17 75.65
C GLY A 606 -1.14 36.88 76.58
N GLY A 607 -1.78 36.12 77.43
CA GLY A 607 -2.58 36.58 78.53
C GLY A 607 -3.60 35.57 79.06
N ASN A 608 -3.23 34.93 80.19
CA ASN A 608 -4.00 34.17 81.19
C ASN A 608 -4.65 32.87 80.74
#